data_9a280353fe1977bafa15ca1002daf076
#
_entry.id   9a280353fe1977bafa15ca1002daf076
#
_cell.length_a   1.000
_cell.length_b   1.000
_cell.length_c   1.000
_cell.angle_alpha   90.00
_cell.angle_beta   90.00
_cell.angle_gamma   90.00
#
_symmetry.space_group_name_H-M   'P 1'
#
loop_
_entity.id
_entity.type
_entity.pdbx_description
1 polymer ?
#
loop_
_entity_poly.entity_id
_entity_poly.type
_entity_poly.pdbx_seq_one_letter_code
_entity_poly.pdbx_strand_id
1 'polypeptide(L)'
;MKNIFFVLFVGLFSLTVSAQNARVKGVILDEFNNPVENVTVKVGDKGTVTNENGFYILEIDANKKVTITFSHVSLKKITLEINLKANEDFELNPVMNSKVEEFGEVFITGNSKKRIEGITTIDPVIIRTIPGANAGIENIIKTLPGVYSNNELSTSYAVRGGNYDENLVYVNEIEVYRPFLIRSGQQEGLSFTNTNMVQNVDFSAGGFQSKYGDKLSSVLDITYRNPKRFGAGLEASLLGGSLTVEGVSKNQKWSNITGVRYRDNSLLVNSQETETNFKPTFFDVQTLLNYNASTKWNFSFLGNISQNKYNYEPLTRQTNFGTIDEPIALLVFYEGQEKDQYLTFFGAGKAVYQYNEKNKLKFILSGYHTQEQEYYDILAQYRLGEVDANIGSETFGDVVFTRGIGSQLNHARNDLDALIVNAEVKGFHELNEKSQFEWGAKFTLEDIRDRIVEWEVVDSAGFSLPNPILDYQNDQPYNPYVGPLAPYQNVRATNFTKINRLSGYAQWNYRGNIGEHDYWVNAGVRAHQWQVDADGRPKGDSQITFSPRAQFAFKPNWDKDM
;
A
#
# COMPACT_ATOMS: atom_id res chain seq x y z
N MET A 1 63.73 22.93 25.26
CA MET A 1 62.90 21.85 24.72
C MET A 1 61.83 21.30 25.69
N LYS A 2 61.92 21.47 27.00
CA LYS A 2 60.90 21.01 27.95
C LYS A 2 59.58 21.83 27.92
N ASN A 3 59.65 23.08 27.57
CA ASN A 3 58.45 23.96 27.59
C ASN A 3 57.62 23.88 26.29
N ILE A 4 58.20 23.42 25.20
CA ILE A 4 57.46 23.22 23.92
C ILE A 4 56.59 21.97 23.98
N PHE A 5 57.01 20.93 24.71
CA PHE A 5 56.23 19.70 24.88
C PHE A 5 55.00 19.90 25.80
N PHE A 6 55.10 20.83 26.77
CA PHE A 6 53.99 21.15 27.65
C PHE A 6 52.90 21.97 26.95
N VAL A 7 53.27 22.90 26.05
CA VAL A 7 52.32 23.66 25.24
C VAL A 7 51.66 22.79 24.16
N LEU A 8 52.37 21.81 23.60
CA LEU A 8 51.81 20.85 22.65
C LEU A 8 50.87 19.83 23.35
N PHE A 9 51.12 19.47 24.61
CA PHE A 9 50.28 18.58 25.39
C PHE A 9 49.01 19.26 25.88
N VAL A 10 49.03 20.58 26.21
CA VAL A 10 47.83 21.34 26.56
C VAL A 10 47.01 21.70 25.31
N GLY A 11 47.63 21.84 24.13
CA GLY A 11 46.95 22.06 22.85
C GLY A 11 46.20 20.81 22.32
N LEU A 12 46.64 19.61 22.73
CA LEU A 12 45.97 18.37 22.33
C LEU A 12 44.74 18.01 23.22
N PHE A 13 44.56 18.70 24.37
CA PHE A 13 43.42 18.48 25.26
C PHE A 13 42.27 19.46 25.02
N SER A 14 42.38 20.38 24.07
CA SER A 14 41.30 21.24 23.59
C SER A 14 40.48 20.60 22.46
N LEU A 15 40.54 19.28 22.32
CA LEU A 15 39.73 18.56 21.36
C LEU A 15 38.29 18.37 21.87
N THR A 16 37.42 19.21 21.33
CA THR A 16 36.03 18.91 21.02
C THR A 16 35.16 18.48 22.18
N VAL A 17 34.63 19.44 22.90
CA VAL A 17 33.27 19.32 23.40
C VAL A 17 32.36 19.45 22.18
N SER A 18 32.22 18.37 21.45
CA SER A 18 31.16 18.24 20.46
C SER A 18 29.87 18.20 21.25
N ALA A 19 29.05 19.21 21.12
CA ALA A 19 27.70 19.15 21.67
C ALA A 19 27.02 17.93 21.06
N GLN A 20 26.79 16.90 21.87
CA GLN A 20 26.12 15.70 21.41
C GLN A 20 24.63 16.05 21.26
N ASN A 21 24.14 16.04 20.03
CA ASN A 21 22.76 16.35 19.72
C ASN A 21 21.94 15.05 19.63
N ALA A 22 20.68 15.14 20.04
CA ALA A 22 19.64 14.17 19.75
C ALA A 22 18.55 14.85 18.90
N ARG A 23 17.74 14.09 18.25
CA ARG A 23 16.71 14.60 17.35
C ARG A 23 15.33 14.17 17.81
N VAL A 24 14.41 15.13 17.95
CA VAL A 24 12.99 14.87 18.18
C VAL A 24 12.23 15.21 16.92
N LYS A 25 11.44 14.27 16.44
CA LYS A 25 10.60 14.44 15.25
C LYS A 25 9.21 13.86 15.51
N GLY A 26 8.20 14.30 14.78
CA GLY A 26 6.86 13.75 14.92
C GLY A 26 5.80 14.59 14.22
N VAL A 27 4.56 14.14 14.35
CA VAL A 27 3.37 14.82 13.82
C VAL A 27 2.50 15.28 14.99
N ILE A 28 2.09 16.53 14.96
CA ILE A 28 1.17 17.09 15.94
C ILE A 28 -0.24 17.04 15.39
N LEU A 29 -1.13 16.40 16.14
CA LEU A 29 -2.54 16.23 15.77
C LEU A 29 -3.44 17.00 16.73
N ASP A 30 -4.65 17.34 16.27
CA ASP A 30 -5.72 17.80 17.15
C ASP A 30 -6.52 16.62 17.74
N GLU A 31 -7.51 16.91 18.56
CA GLU A 31 -8.41 15.95 19.20
C GLU A 31 -9.23 15.09 18.21
N PHE A 32 -9.30 15.51 16.93
CA PHE A 32 -9.98 14.82 15.85
C PHE A 32 -9.02 14.06 14.93
N ASN A 33 -7.74 13.92 15.34
CA ASN A 33 -6.66 13.32 14.54
C ASN A 33 -6.33 14.11 13.25
N ASN A 34 -6.58 15.42 13.22
CA ASN A 34 -6.13 16.25 12.10
C ASN A 34 -4.73 16.82 12.40
N PRO A 35 -3.86 17.02 11.40
CA PRO A 35 -2.57 17.65 11.59
C PRO A 35 -2.75 19.11 11.98
N VAL A 36 -1.88 19.57 12.83
CA VAL A 36 -1.85 20.96 13.24
C VAL A 36 -0.63 21.64 12.67
N GLU A 37 -0.87 22.52 11.70
CA GLU A 37 0.14 23.40 11.12
C GLU A 37 0.45 24.57 12.08
N ASN A 38 1.64 25.15 11.95
CA ASN A 38 2.06 26.35 12.72
C ASN A 38 2.10 26.16 14.25
N VAL A 39 2.26 24.93 14.72
CA VAL A 39 2.58 24.69 16.12
C VAL A 39 4.05 24.99 16.35
N THR A 40 4.32 25.91 17.25
CA THR A 40 5.67 26.20 17.71
C THR A 40 6.12 25.12 18.67
N VAL A 41 7.19 24.42 18.33
CA VAL A 41 7.87 23.40 19.15
C VAL A 41 9.18 23.98 19.66
N LYS A 42 9.34 24.09 20.98
CA LYS A 42 10.48 24.80 21.58
C LYS A 42 11.11 24.01 22.73
N VAL A 43 12.46 24.00 22.74
CA VAL A 43 13.30 23.50 23.85
C VAL A 43 14.36 24.57 24.17
N GLY A 44 14.26 25.23 25.30
CA GLY A 44 15.13 26.35 25.63
C GLY A 44 15.07 27.45 24.55
N ASP A 45 16.21 27.73 23.92
CA ASP A 45 16.32 28.73 22.84
C ASP A 45 16.17 28.12 21.44
N LYS A 46 16.20 26.79 21.31
CA LYS A 46 16.00 26.07 20.06
C LYS A 46 14.51 25.86 19.80
N GLY A 47 14.07 26.02 18.55
CA GLY A 47 12.68 25.81 18.20
C GLY A 47 12.46 25.57 16.72
N THR A 48 11.32 24.97 16.38
CA THR A 48 10.83 24.74 15.02
C THR A 48 9.32 24.96 15.01
N VAL A 49 8.74 24.93 13.80
CA VAL A 49 7.29 25.08 13.59
C VAL A 49 6.82 23.91 12.74
N THR A 50 5.64 23.37 13.04
CA THR A 50 5.05 22.30 12.23
C THR A 50 4.66 22.80 10.85
N ASN A 51 4.88 21.97 9.86
CA ASN A 51 4.42 22.22 8.49
C ASN A 51 2.90 21.92 8.33
N GLU A 52 2.38 22.06 7.12
CA GLU A 52 0.97 21.81 6.77
C GLU A 52 0.49 20.38 7.09
N ASN A 53 1.39 19.42 7.21
CA ASN A 53 1.12 18.04 7.61
C ASN A 53 1.27 17.81 9.11
N GLY A 54 1.45 18.88 9.90
CA GLY A 54 1.67 18.81 11.34
C GLY A 54 3.04 18.27 11.73
N PHE A 55 3.94 18.03 10.77
CA PHE A 55 5.25 17.43 11.00
C PHE A 55 6.28 18.45 11.49
N TYR A 56 7.14 18.00 12.43
CA TYR A 56 8.25 18.80 12.95
C TYR A 56 9.50 17.95 13.17
N ILE A 57 10.66 18.60 13.09
CA ILE A 57 11.96 18.07 13.52
C ILE A 57 12.66 19.15 14.34
N LEU A 58 13.18 18.77 15.50
CA LEU A 58 13.95 19.64 16.36
C LEU A 58 15.19 18.92 16.89
N GLU A 59 16.36 19.53 16.70
CA GLU A 59 17.61 19.08 17.32
C GLU A 59 17.73 19.66 18.72
N ILE A 60 17.98 18.80 19.70
CA ILE A 60 18.11 19.15 21.11
C ILE A 60 19.43 18.63 21.69
N ASP A 61 19.82 19.15 22.82
CA ASP A 61 20.99 18.67 23.53
C ASP A 61 20.72 17.28 24.12
N ALA A 62 21.61 16.33 23.87
CA ALA A 62 21.52 14.97 24.38
C ALA A 62 22.04 14.85 25.81
N ASN A 63 21.72 13.73 26.48
CA ASN A 63 22.18 13.38 27.83
C ASN A 63 21.79 14.41 28.91
N LYS A 64 20.73 15.18 28.66
CA LYS A 64 20.21 16.21 29.57
C LYS A 64 18.70 16.15 29.60
N LYS A 65 18.11 16.29 30.79
CA LYS A 65 16.65 16.54 30.92
C LYS A 65 16.32 17.89 30.30
N VAL A 66 15.49 17.89 29.26
CA VAL A 66 15.01 19.12 28.61
C VAL A 66 13.50 19.12 28.55
N THR A 67 12.95 20.33 28.67
CA THR A 67 11.51 20.54 28.59
C THR A 67 11.15 20.96 27.17
N ILE A 68 10.41 20.12 26.47
CA ILE A 68 9.84 20.44 25.14
C ILE A 68 8.45 21.02 25.30
N THR A 69 8.19 22.11 24.61
CA THR A 69 6.93 22.84 24.67
C THR A 69 6.32 22.95 23.30
N PHE A 70 5.05 22.59 23.19
CA PHE A 70 4.22 22.73 22.00
C PHE A 70 3.19 23.84 22.26
N SER A 71 3.15 24.84 21.40
CA SER A 71 2.22 25.97 21.56
C SER A 71 1.60 26.37 20.22
N HIS A 72 0.30 26.62 20.23
CA HIS A 72 -0.47 27.09 19.09
C HIS A 72 -1.51 28.14 19.53
N VAL A 73 -1.92 29.03 18.62
CA VAL A 73 -2.83 30.15 18.93
C VAL A 73 -4.18 29.66 19.44
N SER A 74 -4.72 28.59 18.85
CA SER A 74 -6.06 28.04 19.13
C SER A 74 -6.08 26.78 19.97
N LEU A 75 -4.91 26.23 20.35
CA LEU A 75 -4.82 24.95 21.05
C LEU A 75 -4.15 25.12 22.43
N LYS A 76 -4.46 24.23 23.35
CA LYS A 76 -3.84 24.19 24.68
C LYS A 76 -2.35 23.86 24.58
N LYS A 77 -1.53 24.61 25.26
CA LYS A 77 -0.09 24.40 25.34
C LYS A 77 0.21 23.06 26.02
N ILE A 78 1.11 22.27 25.41
CA ILE A 78 1.64 21.04 26.00
C ILE A 78 3.10 21.25 26.39
N THR A 79 3.49 20.70 27.53
CA THR A 79 4.86 20.75 28.03
C THR A 79 5.26 19.36 28.52
N LEU A 80 6.40 18.83 28.05
CA LEU A 80 6.89 17.49 28.36
C LEU A 80 8.36 17.56 28.77
N GLU A 81 8.76 16.71 29.69
CA GLU A 81 10.17 16.49 30.01
C GLU A 81 10.67 15.24 29.24
N ILE A 82 11.78 15.40 28.53
CA ILE A 82 12.46 14.33 27.81
C ILE A 82 13.94 14.32 28.13
N ASN A 83 14.55 13.14 28.10
CA ASN A 83 15.99 12.95 28.23
C ASN A 83 16.42 11.94 27.18
N LEU A 84 17.20 12.38 26.18
CA LEU A 84 17.61 11.57 25.04
C LEU A 84 19.11 11.37 25.06
N LYS A 85 19.57 10.23 24.54
CA LYS A 85 20.99 9.93 24.35
C LYS A 85 21.54 10.62 23.11
N ALA A 86 22.84 10.69 23.03
CA ALA A 86 23.53 11.21 21.84
C ALA A 86 23.17 10.40 20.58
N ASN A 87 22.88 11.11 19.50
CA ASN A 87 22.44 10.55 18.20
C ASN A 87 21.12 9.76 18.26
N GLU A 88 20.33 9.91 19.33
CA GLU A 88 19.00 9.30 19.41
C GLU A 88 18.00 10.08 18.54
N ASP A 89 17.30 9.37 17.67
CA ASP A 89 16.15 9.84 16.93
C ASP A 89 14.89 9.47 17.72
N PHE A 90 14.33 10.44 18.44
CA PHE A 90 13.13 10.25 19.25
C PHE A 90 11.92 10.81 18.54
N GLU A 91 10.86 10.06 18.50
CA GLU A 91 9.64 10.49 17.87
C GLU A 91 8.55 10.73 18.89
N LEU A 92 7.93 11.89 18.78
CA LEU A 92 6.94 12.41 19.72
C LEU A 92 5.78 13.04 18.94
N ASN A 93 4.62 12.41 19.01
CA ASN A 93 3.41 12.84 18.28
C ASN A 93 2.34 13.29 19.29
N PRO A 94 2.42 14.52 19.83
CA PRO A 94 1.44 15.01 20.78
C PRO A 94 0.10 15.33 20.09
N VAL A 95 -1.00 15.09 20.81
CA VAL A 95 -2.35 15.53 20.42
C VAL A 95 -2.69 16.79 21.20
N MET A 96 -2.97 17.89 20.50
CA MET A 96 -3.30 19.18 21.10
C MET A 96 -4.81 19.42 21.08
N ASN A 97 -5.39 19.70 22.25
CA ASN A 97 -6.82 19.99 22.37
C ASN A 97 -7.13 21.48 22.17
N SER A 98 -8.35 21.80 21.75
CA SER A 98 -8.81 23.19 21.57
C SER A 98 -8.81 23.99 22.87
N LYS A 99 -8.54 25.29 22.76
CA LYS A 99 -8.61 26.27 23.87
C LYS A 99 -10.05 26.64 24.26
N VAL A 100 -10.96 25.68 24.41
CA VAL A 100 -12.28 25.98 24.99
C VAL A 100 -12.12 26.01 26.52
N GLU A 101 -12.52 27.12 27.15
CA GLU A 101 -12.34 27.35 28.59
C GLU A 101 -12.97 26.23 29.42
N GLU A 102 -12.20 25.84 30.42
CA GLU A 102 -12.42 25.20 31.70
C GLU A 102 -11.95 23.76 31.93
N PHE A 103 -10.95 23.70 32.84
CA PHE A 103 -10.60 22.65 33.80
C PHE A 103 -10.34 21.22 33.35
N GLY A 104 -9.09 20.84 33.38
CA GLY A 104 -8.65 19.46 33.42
C GLY A 104 -7.23 19.32 32.89
N GLU A 105 -6.40 18.64 33.62
CA GLU A 105 -5.07 18.23 33.20
C GLU A 105 -5.08 17.67 31.77
N VAL A 106 -4.16 18.16 30.94
CA VAL A 106 -4.01 17.74 29.55
C VAL A 106 -3.53 16.30 29.53
N PHE A 107 -4.45 15.38 29.25
CA PHE A 107 -4.10 13.99 28.99
C PHE A 107 -3.49 13.88 27.61
N ILE A 108 -2.21 13.52 27.59
CA ILE A 108 -1.51 13.16 26.35
C ILE A 108 -1.95 11.76 25.97
N THR A 109 -3.00 11.63 25.19
CA THR A 109 -3.23 10.42 24.40
C THR A 109 -2.26 10.43 23.24
N GLY A 110 -0.98 10.42 23.58
CA GLY A 110 0.06 10.58 22.58
C GLY A 110 0.21 9.35 21.72
N ASN A 111 0.19 9.55 20.42
CA ASN A 111 0.73 8.61 19.45
C ASN A 111 2.21 8.26 19.69
N SER A 112 2.96 9.07 20.46
CA SER A 112 4.31 8.73 20.95
C SER A 112 4.36 7.37 21.63
N LYS A 113 3.23 6.94 22.10
CA LYS A 113 3.03 5.66 22.76
C LYS A 113 2.93 4.49 21.77
N LYS A 114 2.56 4.67 20.53
CA LYS A 114 2.41 3.59 19.54
C LYS A 114 3.73 2.96 19.12
N ARG A 115 4.85 3.62 19.34
CA ARG A 115 6.14 3.18 18.79
C ARG A 115 6.88 2.13 19.56
N ILE A 116 6.48 1.89 20.76
CA ILE A 116 6.92 0.68 21.44
C ILE A 116 6.37 -0.55 20.71
N GLU A 117 5.38 -0.36 19.84
CA GLU A 117 4.52 -1.39 19.25
C GLU A 117 4.99 -1.95 17.89
N GLY A 118 6.18 -1.57 17.40
CA GLY A 118 6.66 -2.02 16.10
C GLY A 118 5.94 -1.39 14.89
N ILE A 119 5.27 -0.25 15.09
CA ILE A 119 4.68 0.56 14.03
C ILE A 119 5.70 1.63 13.61
N THR A 120 5.95 1.74 12.31
CA THR A 120 6.77 2.79 11.72
C THR A 120 5.86 3.84 11.10
N THR A 121 5.91 5.07 11.59
CA THR A 121 5.23 6.20 10.96
C THR A 121 6.14 6.83 9.93
N ILE A 122 5.63 7.06 8.74
CA ILE A 122 6.36 7.57 7.58
C ILE A 122 5.89 9.00 7.32
N ASP A 123 6.84 9.93 7.18
CA ASP A 123 6.52 11.29 6.75
C ASP A 123 6.11 11.29 5.25
N PRO A 124 4.89 11.73 4.93
CA PRO A 124 4.45 11.78 3.54
C PRO A 124 5.25 12.73 2.66
N VAL A 125 5.93 13.74 3.23
CA VAL A 125 6.78 14.65 2.47
C VAL A 125 7.95 13.93 1.81
N ILE A 126 8.47 12.88 2.45
CA ILE A 126 9.55 12.05 1.91
C ILE A 126 9.14 11.36 0.61
N ILE A 127 7.84 11.06 0.41
CA ILE A 127 7.33 10.41 -0.80
C ILE A 127 7.75 11.16 -2.06
N ARG A 128 7.76 12.50 -2.00
CA ARG A 128 8.10 13.36 -3.14
C ARG A 128 9.61 13.46 -3.41
N THR A 129 10.43 13.01 -2.47
CA THR A 129 11.90 13.11 -2.56
C THR A 129 12.57 11.80 -2.95
N ILE A 130 11.87 10.68 -2.84
CA ILE A 130 12.42 9.38 -3.24
C ILE A 130 12.29 9.22 -4.77
N PRO A 131 13.41 9.06 -5.49
CA PRO A 131 13.37 8.77 -6.91
C PRO A 131 12.78 7.38 -7.14
N GLY A 132 11.99 7.23 -8.19
CA GLY A 132 11.40 5.96 -8.58
C GLY A 132 10.44 6.11 -9.76
N ALA A 133 10.19 5.02 -10.45
CA ALA A 133 9.26 4.98 -11.58
C ALA A 133 7.82 5.30 -11.17
N ASN A 134 7.44 4.94 -9.96
CA ASN A 134 6.15 5.21 -9.35
C ASN A 134 6.33 6.09 -8.11
N ALA A 135 5.79 7.30 -8.12
CA ALA A 135 5.76 8.17 -6.94
C ALA A 135 4.62 7.74 -5.99
N GLY A 136 4.78 6.60 -5.33
CA GLY A 136 3.78 6.01 -4.41
C GLY A 136 4.35 5.82 -2.99
N ILE A 137 3.45 5.63 -2.01
CA ILE A 137 3.82 5.25 -0.64
C ILE A 137 4.60 3.94 -0.64
N GLU A 138 4.28 3.06 -1.56
CA GLU A 138 4.88 1.74 -1.70
C GLU A 138 6.39 1.83 -1.88
N ASN A 139 6.90 2.84 -2.59
CA ASN A 139 8.33 3.03 -2.77
C ASN A 139 9.07 3.32 -1.47
N ILE A 140 8.43 4.05 -0.55
CA ILE A 140 9.02 4.26 0.78
C ILE A 140 8.96 2.98 1.59
N ILE A 141 7.83 2.28 1.55
CA ILE A 141 7.67 1.02 2.29
C ILE A 141 8.72 0.01 1.86
N LYS A 142 9.07 -0.05 0.56
CA LYS A 142 10.14 -0.90 0.03
C LYS A 142 11.53 -0.60 0.60
N THR A 143 11.74 0.56 1.17
CA THR A 143 13.00 0.90 1.86
C THR A 143 13.07 0.39 3.31
N LEU A 144 11.96 -0.10 3.85
CA LEU A 144 11.89 -0.56 5.22
C LEU A 144 12.43 -1.99 5.38
N PRO A 145 13.02 -2.33 6.53
CA PRO A 145 13.53 -3.67 6.78
C PRO A 145 12.46 -4.75 6.66
N GLY A 146 12.77 -5.82 5.91
CA GLY A 146 11.87 -6.95 5.71
C GLY A 146 10.79 -6.75 4.66
N VAL A 147 10.85 -5.65 3.92
CA VAL A 147 9.99 -5.39 2.75
C VAL A 147 10.80 -5.56 1.48
N TYR A 148 10.25 -6.22 0.49
CA TYR A 148 10.88 -6.34 -0.82
C TYR A 148 9.84 -6.28 -1.95
N SER A 149 10.32 -5.96 -3.14
CA SER A 149 9.56 -6.04 -4.39
C SER A 149 10.49 -6.58 -5.46
N ASN A 150 9.97 -7.42 -6.31
CA ASN A 150 10.72 -8.00 -7.44
C ASN A 150 10.79 -7.07 -8.66
N ASN A 151 10.05 -5.96 -8.64
CA ASN A 151 10.01 -5.02 -9.75
C ASN A 151 9.78 -3.59 -9.24
N GLU A 152 10.58 -2.64 -9.71
CA GLU A 152 10.46 -1.22 -9.36
C GLU A 152 9.20 -0.57 -9.96
N LEU A 153 8.70 -1.09 -11.07
CA LEU A 153 7.48 -0.60 -11.72
C LEU A 153 6.20 -1.06 -11.03
N SER A 154 6.31 -2.11 -10.20
CA SER A 154 5.17 -2.64 -9.44
C SER A 154 4.85 -1.77 -8.24
N THR A 155 3.57 -1.58 -7.96
CA THR A 155 3.08 -1.01 -6.69
C THR A 155 2.97 -2.06 -5.60
N SER A 156 3.08 -3.35 -5.94
CA SER A 156 3.03 -4.44 -4.97
C SER A 156 4.32 -4.55 -4.18
N TYR A 157 4.19 -5.02 -2.94
CA TYR A 157 5.30 -5.32 -2.05
C TYR A 157 5.01 -6.56 -1.22
N ALA A 158 6.03 -7.28 -0.89
CA ALA A 158 5.98 -8.45 -0.03
C ALA A 158 6.71 -8.16 1.29
N VAL A 159 6.21 -8.71 2.40
CA VAL A 159 6.74 -8.43 3.73
C VAL A 159 7.06 -9.74 4.44
N ARG A 160 8.31 -9.85 4.91
CA ARG A 160 8.83 -11.00 5.70
C ARG A 160 8.54 -12.37 5.06
N GLY A 161 8.66 -12.46 3.74
CA GLY A 161 8.45 -13.70 3.00
C GLY A 161 6.99 -14.03 2.69
N GLY A 162 6.04 -13.16 3.05
CA GLY A 162 4.65 -13.27 2.61
C GLY A 162 4.46 -12.74 1.20
N ASN A 163 3.28 -12.96 0.63
CA ASN A 163 2.93 -12.48 -0.69
C ASN A 163 2.27 -11.08 -0.61
N TYR A 164 2.16 -10.40 -1.76
CA TYR A 164 1.57 -9.05 -1.83
C TYR A 164 0.09 -9.01 -1.39
N ASP A 165 -0.67 -10.07 -1.61
CA ASP A 165 -2.08 -10.19 -1.22
C ASP A 165 -2.28 -10.47 0.28
N GLU A 166 -1.21 -10.71 1.03
CA GLU A 166 -1.22 -10.87 2.48
C GLU A 166 -1.08 -9.55 3.26
N ASN A 167 -1.04 -8.42 2.57
CA ASN A 167 -0.94 -7.10 3.17
C ASN A 167 -2.31 -6.47 3.36
N LEU A 168 -2.55 -5.88 4.52
CA LEU A 168 -3.73 -5.07 4.81
C LEU A 168 -3.46 -3.61 4.47
N VAL A 169 -4.40 -2.97 3.80
CA VAL A 169 -4.37 -1.53 3.56
C VAL A 169 -5.65 -0.89 4.08
N TYR A 170 -5.47 0.10 4.93
CA TYR A 170 -6.54 0.95 5.45
C TYR A 170 -6.35 2.39 5.00
N VAL A 171 -7.44 3.05 4.64
CA VAL A 171 -7.49 4.50 4.44
C VAL A 171 -8.56 5.09 5.35
N ASN A 172 -8.17 5.99 6.23
CA ASN A 172 -9.05 6.58 7.25
C ASN A 172 -9.82 5.54 8.08
N GLU A 173 -9.12 4.45 8.48
CA GLU A 173 -9.65 3.30 9.25
C GLU A 173 -10.61 2.38 8.46
N ILE A 174 -10.77 2.59 7.16
CA ILE A 174 -11.61 1.80 6.26
C ILE A 174 -10.73 0.88 5.44
N GLU A 175 -11.03 -0.42 5.46
CA GLU A 175 -10.29 -1.41 4.69
C GLU A 175 -10.48 -1.20 3.19
N VAL A 176 -9.38 -1.21 2.45
CA VAL A 176 -9.37 -1.12 0.99
C VAL A 176 -9.15 -2.51 0.42
N TYR A 177 -10.09 -2.97 -0.39
CA TYR A 177 -10.00 -4.25 -1.08
C TYR A 177 -9.20 -4.10 -2.37
N ARG A 178 -8.36 -5.11 -2.68
CA ARG A 178 -7.52 -5.13 -3.87
C ARG A 178 -6.75 -3.81 -4.10
N PRO A 179 -5.99 -3.34 -3.10
CA PRO A 179 -5.22 -2.10 -3.23
C PRO A 179 -4.17 -2.17 -4.35
N PHE A 180 -3.83 -3.39 -4.78
CA PHE A 180 -2.92 -3.70 -5.89
C PHE A 180 -3.64 -4.59 -6.90
N LEU A 181 -3.46 -4.33 -8.19
CA LEU A 181 -3.94 -5.21 -9.25
C LEU A 181 -3.00 -6.40 -9.42
N ILE A 182 -3.55 -7.58 -9.74
CA ILE A 182 -2.82 -8.86 -9.77
C ILE A 182 -2.09 -9.06 -11.10
N ARG A 183 -1.54 -8.06 -11.73
CA ARG A 183 -0.73 -8.29 -12.92
C ARG A 183 0.74 -8.16 -12.65
N SER A 184 1.51 -9.05 -13.28
CA SER A 184 2.96 -9.11 -13.14
C SER A 184 3.60 -7.75 -13.45
N GLY A 185 4.19 -7.17 -12.47
CA GLY A 185 5.19 -6.10 -12.39
C GLY A 185 5.42 -5.07 -13.49
N GLN A 186 5.09 -5.33 -14.71
CA GLN A 186 5.22 -4.39 -15.83
C GLN A 186 3.99 -3.52 -16.04
N GLN A 187 2.89 -3.84 -15.37
CA GLN A 187 1.55 -3.44 -15.79
C GLN A 187 0.79 -2.70 -14.71
N GLU A 188 1.37 -2.62 -13.51
CA GLU A 188 0.67 -2.04 -12.37
C GLU A 188 0.64 -0.53 -12.46
N GLY A 189 -0.54 -0.01 -12.27
CA GLY A 189 -0.81 1.39 -12.33
C GLY A 189 -0.66 2.13 -11.04
N LEU A 190 -1.58 3.06 -10.86
CA LEU A 190 -1.70 3.81 -9.62
C LEU A 190 -2.20 2.89 -8.51
N SER A 191 -1.52 2.90 -7.36
CA SER A 191 -2.09 2.32 -6.16
C SER A 191 -3.37 3.04 -5.75
N PHE A 192 -4.21 2.41 -4.94
CA PHE A 192 -5.41 3.06 -4.40
C PHE A 192 -5.07 4.39 -3.73
N THR A 193 -3.95 4.45 -3.01
CA THR A 193 -3.59 5.62 -2.23
C THR A 193 -3.17 6.80 -3.11
N ASN A 194 -3.89 7.91 -2.99
CA ASN A 194 -3.47 9.17 -3.58
C ASN A 194 -2.52 9.90 -2.64
N THR A 195 -1.23 9.89 -2.97
CA THR A 195 -0.15 10.47 -2.16
C THR A 195 -0.34 11.95 -1.86
N ASN A 196 -0.99 12.69 -2.78
CA ASN A 196 -1.26 14.11 -2.63
C ASN A 196 -2.36 14.42 -1.60
N MET A 197 -3.10 13.42 -1.16
CA MET A 197 -4.12 13.53 -0.12
C MET A 197 -3.62 13.05 1.25
N VAL A 198 -2.46 12.40 1.32
CA VAL A 198 -1.97 11.73 2.52
C VAL A 198 -1.46 12.72 3.55
N GLN A 199 -1.81 12.45 4.80
CA GLN A 199 -1.34 13.14 5.99
C GLN A 199 -0.37 12.29 6.80
N ASN A 200 -0.72 11.03 7.03
CA ASN A 200 0.04 10.11 7.87
C ASN A 200 0.01 8.70 7.28
N VAL A 201 1.10 7.98 7.46
CA VAL A 201 1.26 6.59 7.05
C VAL A 201 1.85 5.83 8.21
N ASP A 202 1.10 4.90 8.75
CA ASP A 202 1.53 3.96 9.78
C ASP A 202 1.72 2.58 9.15
N PHE A 203 2.91 2.02 9.26
CA PHE A 203 3.25 0.71 8.71
C PHE A 203 3.69 -0.25 9.81
N SER A 204 3.15 -1.47 9.78
CA SER A 204 3.55 -2.56 10.68
C SER A 204 3.93 -3.81 9.88
N ALA A 205 5.18 -4.23 9.98
CA ALA A 205 5.69 -5.44 9.33
C ALA A 205 5.47 -6.67 10.24
N GLY A 206 4.25 -7.19 10.24
CA GLY A 206 3.84 -8.33 11.07
C GLY A 206 3.56 -7.95 12.53
N GLY A 207 3.14 -8.94 13.33
CA GLY A 207 2.92 -8.75 14.76
C GLY A 207 1.87 -7.68 15.12
N PHE A 208 0.88 -7.45 14.30
CA PHE A 208 -0.10 -6.38 14.46
C PHE A 208 -1.22 -6.76 15.45
N GLN A 209 -1.88 -5.74 15.99
CA GLN A 209 -2.91 -5.82 17.02
C GLN A 209 -4.16 -6.59 16.57
N SER A 210 -5.00 -7.03 17.52
CA SER A 210 -6.22 -7.80 17.26
C SER A 210 -7.29 -7.05 16.47
N LYS A 211 -7.24 -5.71 16.44
CA LYS A 211 -8.13 -4.87 15.61
C LYS A 211 -7.94 -5.10 14.11
N TYR A 212 -6.76 -5.53 13.70
CA TYR A 212 -6.47 -5.90 12.32
C TYR A 212 -6.63 -7.41 12.11
N GLY A 213 -7.15 -7.81 10.97
CA GLY A 213 -7.40 -9.23 10.71
C GLY A 213 -7.38 -9.59 9.23
N ASP A 214 -7.54 -10.88 8.95
CA ASP A 214 -7.70 -11.47 7.62
C ASP A 214 -6.45 -11.52 6.72
N LYS A 215 -5.31 -10.95 7.16
CA LYS A 215 -4.06 -10.96 6.43
C LYS A 215 -2.89 -11.33 7.36
N LEU A 216 -1.76 -11.76 6.79
CA LEU A 216 -0.70 -12.41 7.54
C LEU A 216 0.59 -11.58 7.63
N SER A 217 0.86 -10.70 6.65
CA SER A 217 2.20 -10.15 6.47
C SER A 217 2.36 -8.74 7.03
N SER A 218 1.51 -7.79 6.65
CA SER A 218 1.65 -6.41 7.12
C SER A 218 0.33 -5.65 7.21
N VAL A 219 0.39 -4.51 7.88
CA VAL A 219 -0.68 -3.51 7.91
C VAL A 219 -0.12 -2.16 7.50
N LEU A 220 -0.78 -1.54 6.54
CA LEU A 220 -0.57 -0.17 6.10
C LEU A 220 -1.82 0.64 6.43
N ASP A 221 -1.73 1.56 7.38
CA ASP A 221 -2.83 2.41 7.82
C ASP A 221 -2.54 3.86 7.43
N ILE A 222 -3.34 4.39 6.52
CA ILE A 222 -3.15 5.68 5.88
C ILE A 222 -4.25 6.62 6.33
N THR A 223 -3.86 7.81 6.71
CA THR A 223 -4.80 8.89 7.03
C THR A 223 -4.68 9.98 5.98
N TYR A 224 -5.78 10.35 5.33
CA TYR A 224 -5.86 11.51 4.45
C TYR A 224 -6.03 12.78 5.27
N ARG A 225 -5.47 13.89 4.77
CA ARG A 225 -5.51 15.16 5.48
C ARG A 225 -6.90 15.77 5.47
N ASN A 226 -7.18 16.52 6.53
CA ASN A 226 -8.39 17.30 6.66
C ASN A 226 -8.05 18.79 6.48
N PRO A 227 -8.40 19.39 5.34
CA PRO A 227 -8.02 20.77 5.01
C PRO A 227 -8.60 21.79 5.98
N LYS A 228 -7.79 22.81 6.31
CA LYS A 228 -8.19 23.96 7.14
C LYS A 228 -8.28 25.26 6.34
N ARG A 229 -7.82 25.26 5.10
CA ARG A 229 -7.84 26.39 4.16
C ARG A 229 -8.08 25.88 2.75
N PHE A 230 -8.38 26.80 1.84
CA PHE A 230 -8.40 26.47 0.42
C PHE A 230 -6.96 26.23 -0.07
N GLY A 231 -6.80 25.19 -0.86
CA GLY A 231 -5.56 24.82 -1.53
C GLY A 231 -5.85 24.12 -2.84
N ALA A 232 -4.92 24.24 -3.78
CA ALA A 232 -4.92 23.47 -5.01
C ALA A 232 -3.48 23.12 -5.39
N GLY A 233 -3.26 21.89 -5.85
CA GLY A 233 -1.99 21.40 -6.34
C GLY A 233 -2.17 20.79 -7.72
N LEU A 234 -1.26 21.11 -8.63
CA LEU A 234 -1.18 20.52 -9.97
C LEU A 234 0.21 19.93 -10.15
N GLU A 235 0.26 18.67 -10.53
CA GLU A 235 1.49 17.98 -10.91
C GLU A 235 1.35 17.48 -12.34
N ALA A 236 2.40 17.67 -13.13
CA ALA A 236 2.44 17.20 -14.51
C ALA A 236 3.81 16.57 -14.78
N SER A 237 3.82 15.45 -15.49
CA SER A 237 5.01 14.73 -15.92
C SER A 237 4.81 14.13 -17.31
N LEU A 238 5.86 13.56 -17.89
CA LEU A 238 5.77 12.84 -19.16
C LEU A 238 4.86 11.59 -19.08
N LEU A 239 4.63 11.08 -17.87
CA LEU A 239 3.82 9.88 -17.64
C LEU A 239 2.38 10.21 -17.25
N GLY A 240 1.99 11.48 -17.14
CA GLY A 240 0.65 11.89 -16.75
C GLY A 240 0.62 13.09 -15.82
N GLY A 241 -0.46 13.21 -15.05
CA GLY A 241 -0.61 14.32 -14.11
C GLY A 241 -1.64 14.07 -13.03
N SER A 242 -1.61 14.94 -12.03
CA SER A 242 -2.59 14.94 -10.95
C SER A 242 -3.03 16.36 -10.60
N LEU A 243 -4.29 16.47 -10.21
CA LEU A 243 -4.90 17.70 -9.69
C LEU A 243 -5.47 17.37 -8.32
N THR A 244 -5.09 18.14 -7.32
CA THR A 244 -5.67 18.05 -5.99
C THR A 244 -6.27 19.39 -5.62
N VAL A 245 -7.52 19.39 -5.18
CA VAL A 245 -8.22 20.59 -4.72
C VAL A 245 -8.76 20.34 -3.33
N GLU A 246 -8.55 21.26 -2.44
CA GLU A 246 -8.98 21.15 -1.05
C GLU A 246 -9.59 22.45 -0.56
N GLY A 247 -10.47 22.36 0.42
CA GLY A 247 -11.11 23.52 0.96
C GLY A 247 -11.88 23.26 2.24
N VAL A 248 -12.21 24.35 2.91
CA VAL A 248 -13.00 24.36 4.13
C VAL A 248 -14.05 25.45 4.04
N SER A 249 -15.24 25.19 4.57
CA SER A 249 -16.31 26.19 4.64
C SER A 249 -15.96 27.32 5.62
N LYS A 250 -16.57 28.50 5.43
CA LYS A 250 -16.36 29.68 6.28
C LYS A 250 -16.63 29.40 7.78
N ASN A 251 -17.58 28.52 8.09
CA ASN A 251 -17.92 28.10 9.45
C ASN A 251 -17.09 26.91 9.94
N GLN A 252 -16.08 26.46 9.17
CA GLN A 252 -15.19 25.32 9.46
C GLN A 252 -15.91 23.98 9.74
N LYS A 253 -17.20 23.87 9.42
CA LYS A 253 -17.95 22.64 9.62
C LYS A 253 -17.74 21.63 8.51
N TRP A 254 -17.54 22.08 7.27
CA TRP A 254 -17.30 21.24 6.12
C TRP A 254 -15.87 21.40 5.63
N SER A 255 -15.21 20.29 5.38
CA SER A 255 -13.94 20.25 4.66
C SER A 255 -14.00 19.21 3.56
N ASN A 256 -13.26 19.47 2.48
CA ASN A 256 -13.16 18.57 1.34
C ASN A 256 -11.74 18.55 0.81
N ILE A 257 -11.27 17.38 0.45
CA ILE A 257 -10.11 17.19 -0.41
C ILE A 257 -10.48 16.23 -1.53
N THR A 258 -10.22 16.63 -2.77
CA THR A 258 -10.47 15.82 -3.96
C THR A 258 -9.23 15.78 -4.82
N GLY A 259 -8.83 14.59 -5.19
CA GLY A 259 -7.71 14.34 -6.08
C GLY A 259 -8.17 13.64 -7.35
N VAL A 260 -7.65 14.08 -8.50
CA VAL A 260 -7.81 13.43 -9.80
C VAL A 260 -6.44 13.06 -10.31
N ARG A 261 -6.26 11.83 -10.77
CA ARG A 261 -4.99 11.35 -11.32
C ARG A 261 -5.21 10.70 -12.67
N TYR A 262 -4.30 10.98 -13.58
CA TYR A 262 -4.17 10.27 -14.85
C TYR A 262 -2.72 9.84 -15.03
N ARG A 263 -2.50 8.62 -15.51
CA ARG A 263 -1.18 8.11 -15.80
C ARG A 263 -1.19 7.22 -17.03
N ASP A 264 -0.16 7.35 -17.84
CA ASP A 264 0.15 6.51 -18.99
C ASP A 264 1.59 6.01 -18.83
N ASN A 265 1.75 4.72 -18.56
CA ASN A 265 3.05 4.11 -18.40
C ASN A 265 3.64 3.55 -19.70
N SER A 266 2.99 3.75 -20.84
CA SER A 266 3.43 3.21 -22.14
C SER A 266 4.86 3.62 -22.48
N LEU A 267 5.21 4.90 -22.25
CA LEU A 267 6.56 5.39 -22.51
C LEU A 267 7.61 4.68 -21.67
N LEU A 268 7.31 4.44 -20.40
CA LEU A 268 8.22 3.79 -19.47
C LEU A 268 8.40 2.30 -19.78
N VAL A 269 7.31 1.60 -20.07
CA VAL A 269 7.34 0.16 -20.39
C VAL A 269 8.04 -0.08 -21.72
N ASN A 270 7.71 0.69 -22.74
CA ASN A 270 8.27 0.52 -24.08
C ASN A 270 9.72 1.05 -24.22
N SER A 271 10.24 1.76 -23.21
CA SER A 271 11.65 2.18 -23.18
C SER A 271 12.60 1.13 -22.59
N GLN A 272 12.08 0.00 -22.13
CA GLN A 272 12.89 -1.09 -21.61
C GLN A 272 13.48 -1.92 -22.77
N GLU A 273 14.55 -2.66 -22.50
CA GLU A 273 15.23 -3.49 -23.49
C GLU A 273 14.35 -4.63 -24.09
N THR A 274 13.24 -4.95 -23.42
CA THR A 274 12.26 -5.90 -23.95
C THR A 274 11.33 -5.17 -24.91
N GLU A 275 11.45 -5.46 -26.21
CA GLU A 275 10.51 -4.98 -27.21
C GLU A 275 9.08 -5.44 -26.89
N THR A 276 8.23 -4.50 -26.48
CA THR A 276 6.82 -4.74 -26.20
C THR A 276 5.98 -3.58 -26.70
N ASN A 277 4.77 -3.85 -27.20
CA ASN A 277 3.79 -2.80 -27.52
C ASN A 277 2.67 -2.84 -26.47
N PHE A 278 3.04 -2.38 -25.25
CA PHE A 278 2.15 -2.40 -24.11
C PHE A 278 1.75 -0.97 -23.71
N LYS A 279 0.44 -0.74 -23.52
CA LYS A 279 -0.13 0.58 -23.27
C LYS A 279 -1.00 0.58 -22.01
N PRO A 280 -0.39 0.61 -20.80
CA PRO A 280 -1.13 0.70 -19.56
C PRO A 280 -1.52 2.14 -19.26
N THR A 281 -2.82 2.40 -19.09
CA THR A 281 -3.36 3.71 -18.74
C THR A 281 -4.26 3.63 -17.52
N PHE A 282 -4.18 4.66 -16.68
CA PHE A 282 -4.85 4.71 -15.38
C PHE A 282 -5.50 6.06 -15.17
N PHE A 283 -6.71 6.03 -14.62
CA PHE A 283 -7.44 7.21 -14.24
C PHE A 283 -8.15 6.96 -12.91
N ASP A 284 -8.08 7.88 -11.98
CA ASP A 284 -8.91 7.85 -10.79
C ASP A 284 -9.34 9.23 -10.30
N VAL A 285 -10.44 9.22 -9.56
CA VAL A 285 -10.95 10.36 -8.81
C VAL A 285 -11.22 9.89 -7.39
N GLN A 286 -10.62 10.58 -6.43
CA GLN A 286 -10.86 10.32 -5.00
C GLN A 286 -11.33 11.57 -4.31
N THR A 287 -12.23 11.43 -3.35
CA THR A 287 -12.72 12.54 -2.54
C THR A 287 -12.88 12.12 -1.08
N LEU A 288 -12.45 12.98 -0.16
CA LEU A 288 -12.76 12.89 1.26
C LEU A 288 -13.55 14.13 1.66
N LEU A 289 -14.77 13.93 2.13
CA LEU A 289 -15.64 14.95 2.69
C LEU A 289 -15.73 14.75 4.20
N ASN A 290 -15.56 15.80 4.99
CA ASN A 290 -15.77 15.77 6.43
C ASN A 290 -16.81 16.81 6.84
N TYR A 291 -17.65 16.45 7.78
CA TYR A 291 -18.67 17.32 8.34
C TYR A 291 -18.71 17.26 9.85
N ASN A 292 -18.27 18.32 10.52
CA ASN A 292 -18.36 18.53 11.95
C ASN A 292 -19.76 19.05 12.31
N ALA A 293 -20.70 18.13 12.54
CA ALA A 293 -22.08 18.52 12.84
C ALA A 293 -22.19 19.22 14.22
N SER A 294 -21.47 18.68 15.21
CA SER A 294 -21.40 19.21 16.57
C SER A 294 -20.10 18.80 17.25
N THR A 295 -19.89 19.20 18.50
CA THR A 295 -18.78 18.73 19.34
C THR A 295 -18.81 17.22 19.62
N LYS A 296 -19.98 16.57 19.42
CA LYS A 296 -20.17 15.14 19.66
C LYS A 296 -20.23 14.30 18.38
N TRP A 297 -20.60 14.89 17.25
CA TRP A 297 -20.79 14.16 16.00
C TRP A 297 -19.91 14.70 14.88
N ASN A 298 -19.12 13.81 14.33
CA ASN A 298 -18.37 14.02 13.09
C ASN A 298 -18.78 12.97 12.06
N PHE A 299 -18.98 13.39 10.82
CA PHE A 299 -19.29 12.53 9.68
C PHE A 299 -18.21 12.69 8.63
N SER A 300 -17.82 11.59 8.00
CA SER A 300 -16.93 11.63 6.85
C SER A 300 -17.40 10.68 5.76
N PHE A 301 -17.10 11.04 4.52
CA PHE A 301 -17.34 10.21 3.35
C PHE A 301 -16.07 10.15 2.50
N LEU A 302 -15.61 8.93 2.23
CA LEU A 302 -14.51 8.64 1.32
C LEU A 302 -15.07 7.97 0.07
N GLY A 303 -14.82 8.54 -1.09
CA GLY A 303 -15.22 8.00 -2.38
C GLY A 303 -14.04 7.83 -3.32
N ASN A 304 -14.07 6.78 -4.15
CA ASN A 304 -13.12 6.56 -5.23
C ASN A 304 -13.82 5.96 -6.44
N ILE A 305 -13.46 6.43 -7.62
CA ILE A 305 -13.77 5.82 -8.91
C ILE A 305 -12.46 5.69 -9.66
N SER A 306 -12.12 4.48 -10.10
CA SER A 306 -10.90 4.23 -10.84
C SER A 306 -11.13 3.36 -12.06
N GLN A 307 -10.41 3.65 -13.13
CA GLN A 307 -10.36 2.86 -14.35
C GLN A 307 -8.92 2.58 -14.72
N ASN A 308 -8.60 1.30 -14.87
CA ASN A 308 -7.31 0.84 -15.37
C ASN A 308 -7.53 0.10 -16.68
N LYS A 309 -6.73 0.39 -17.68
CA LYS A 309 -6.77 -0.25 -19.00
C LYS A 309 -5.38 -0.73 -19.36
N TYR A 310 -5.33 -1.93 -19.88
CA TYR A 310 -4.11 -2.55 -20.36
C TYR A 310 -4.36 -3.04 -21.78
N ASN A 311 -3.71 -2.41 -22.74
CA ASN A 311 -3.74 -2.83 -24.13
C ASN A 311 -2.37 -3.40 -24.47
N TYR A 312 -2.34 -4.61 -25.03
CA TYR A 312 -1.13 -5.27 -25.46
C TYR A 312 -1.30 -5.80 -26.88
N GLU A 313 -0.34 -5.49 -27.71
CA GLU A 313 -0.21 -6.00 -29.07
C GLU A 313 1.15 -6.72 -29.17
N PRO A 314 1.18 -8.05 -29.29
CA PRO A 314 2.44 -8.77 -29.37
C PRO A 314 3.20 -8.40 -30.63
N LEU A 315 4.52 -8.28 -30.52
CA LEU A 315 5.41 -7.99 -31.65
C LEU A 315 6.01 -9.28 -32.21
N THR A 316 6.16 -9.31 -33.53
CA THR A 316 6.88 -10.39 -34.22
C THR A 316 8.30 -10.49 -33.66
N ARG A 317 8.74 -11.70 -33.35
CA ARG A 317 10.06 -11.99 -32.77
C ARG A 317 10.84 -12.97 -33.63
N GLN A 318 12.15 -12.75 -33.66
CA GLN A 318 13.12 -13.68 -34.24
C GLN A 318 14.09 -14.11 -33.14
N THR A 319 14.32 -15.41 -33.05
CA THR A 319 15.30 -16.00 -32.14
C THR A 319 16.22 -16.89 -32.93
N ASN A 320 17.50 -16.62 -32.96
CA ASN A 320 18.51 -17.41 -33.63
C ASN A 320 19.09 -18.44 -32.66
N PHE A 321 19.26 -19.67 -33.16
CA PHE A 321 19.83 -20.80 -32.42
C PHE A 321 20.56 -21.74 -33.38
N GLY A 322 21.10 -22.85 -32.89
CA GLY A 322 21.90 -23.79 -33.70
C GLY A 322 23.40 -23.60 -33.54
N THR A 323 24.16 -24.00 -34.52
CA THR A 323 25.63 -23.87 -34.56
C THR A 323 26.05 -22.70 -35.45
N ILE A 324 27.34 -22.32 -35.39
CA ILE A 324 27.88 -21.26 -36.26
C ILE A 324 27.80 -21.68 -37.75
N ASP A 325 27.96 -22.96 -38.02
CA ASP A 325 27.94 -23.50 -39.39
C ASP A 325 26.52 -23.73 -39.92
N GLU A 326 25.55 -23.96 -39.01
CA GLU A 326 24.14 -24.21 -39.32
C GLU A 326 23.26 -23.37 -38.37
N PRO A 327 23.22 -22.05 -38.53
CA PRO A 327 22.34 -21.21 -37.73
C PRO A 327 20.90 -21.30 -38.24
N ILE A 328 19.98 -21.42 -37.29
CA ILE A 328 18.54 -21.51 -37.55
C ILE A 328 17.86 -20.35 -36.84
N ALA A 329 16.85 -19.77 -37.46
CA ALA A 329 15.99 -18.79 -36.87
C ALA A 329 14.58 -19.34 -36.62
N LEU A 330 14.07 -19.13 -35.42
CA LEU A 330 12.65 -19.22 -35.11
C LEU A 330 12.03 -17.84 -35.27
N LEU A 331 11.13 -17.69 -36.22
CA LEU A 331 10.32 -16.48 -36.38
C LEU A 331 8.92 -16.77 -35.87
N VAL A 332 8.46 -15.91 -34.99
CA VAL A 332 7.10 -15.95 -34.45
C VAL A 332 6.39 -14.67 -34.88
N PHE A 333 5.47 -14.82 -35.82
CA PHE A 333 4.63 -13.72 -36.28
C PHE A 333 3.37 -13.69 -35.44
N TYR A 334 3.13 -12.55 -34.79
CA TYR A 334 1.96 -12.35 -33.99
C TYR A 334 0.96 -11.43 -34.67
N GLU A 335 -0.31 -11.77 -34.56
CA GLU A 335 -1.45 -10.93 -34.91
C GLU A 335 -2.46 -10.97 -33.79
N GLY A 336 -3.14 -9.82 -33.56
CA GLY A 336 -4.17 -9.72 -32.54
C GLY A 336 -3.79 -8.81 -31.38
N GLN A 337 -4.57 -8.87 -30.32
CA GLN A 337 -4.43 -7.96 -29.19
C GLN A 337 -5.03 -8.54 -27.91
N GLU A 338 -4.57 -8.01 -26.81
CA GLU A 338 -5.15 -8.18 -25.49
C GLU A 338 -5.67 -6.82 -25.00
N LYS A 339 -6.89 -6.81 -24.45
CA LYS A 339 -7.53 -5.63 -23.87
C LYS A 339 -8.12 -5.99 -22.54
N ASP A 340 -7.53 -5.44 -21.49
CA ASP A 340 -8.04 -5.62 -20.15
C ASP A 340 -8.52 -4.30 -19.58
N GLN A 341 -9.62 -4.35 -18.89
CA GLN A 341 -10.22 -3.20 -18.26
C GLN A 341 -10.70 -3.54 -16.85
N TYR A 342 -10.33 -2.68 -15.90
CA TYR A 342 -10.75 -2.77 -14.51
C TYR A 342 -11.43 -1.46 -14.13
N LEU A 343 -12.72 -1.52 -13.81
CA LEU A 343 -13.51 -0.38 -13.38
C LEU A 343 -13.95 -0.61 -11.93
N THR A 344 -13.53 0.28 -11.04
CA THR A 344 -13.76 0.15 -9.60
C THR A 344 -14.50 1.34 -9.05
N PHE A 345 -15.52 1.08 -8.24
CA PHE A 345 -16.26 2.05 -7.45
C PHE A 345 -16.09 1.72 -5.97
N PHE A 346 -15.70 2.69 -5.19
CA PHE A 346 -15.58 2.55 -3.75
C PHE A 346 -16.25 3.75 -3.07
N GLY A 347 -17.03 3.47 -2.03
CA GLY A 347 -17.64 4.49 -1.22
C GLY A 347 -17.74 4.04 0.23
N ALA A 348 -17.41 4.95 1.17
CA ALA A 348 -17.47 4.66 2.58
C ALA A 348 -17.92 5.86 3.39
N GLY A 349 -18.94 5.67 4.20
CA GLY A 349 -19.43 6.63 5.19
C GLY A 349 -18.97 6.24 6.59
N LYS A 350 -18.46 7.20 7.34
CA LYS A 350 -18.06 7.03 8.75
C LYS A 350 -18.74 8.09 9.61
N ALA A 351 -19.38 7.68 10.70
CA ALA A 351 -19.92 8.54 11.74
C ALA A 351 -19.18 8.29 13.04
N VAL A 352 -18.63 9.34 13.64
CA VAL A 352 -17.95 9.28 14.94
C VAL A 352 -18.81 9.98 15.97
N TYR A 353 -19.18 9.26 17.01
CA TYR A 353 -19.89 9.80 18.16
C TYR A 353 -18.97 9.87 19.37
N GLN A 354 -18.68 11.08 19.81
CA GLN A 354 -17.90 11.36 21.00
C GLN A 354 -18.87 11.45 22.20
N TYR A 355 -18.98 10.38 22.97
CA TYR A 355 -19.84 10.38 24.16
C TYR A 355 -19.30 11.33 25.21
N ASN A 356 -17.99 11.26 25.48
CA ASN A 356 -17.21 12.17 26.32
C ASN A 356 -15.74 12.14 25.87
N GLU A 357 -14.85 12.85 26.54
CA GLU A 357 -13.42 12.93 26.18
C GLU A 357 -12.72 11.56 26.12
N LYS A 358 -13.20 10.58 26.89
CA LYS A 358 -12.60 9.24 27.05
C LYS A 358 -13.27 8.16 26.21
N ASN A 359 -14.47 8.41 25.69
CA ASN A 359 -15.27 7.38 25.05
C ASN A 359 -15.75 7.81 23.67
N LYS A 360 -15.45 6.99 22.66
CA LYS A 360 -15.83 7.20 21.26
C LYS A 360 -16.48 5.95 20.69
N LEU A 361 -17.51 6.14 19.87
CA LEU A 361 -18.11 5.12 19.03
C LEU A 361 -17.96 5.54 17.57
N LYS A 362 -17.64 4.59 16.71
CA LYS A 362 -17.51 4.82 15.27
C LYS A 362 -18.39 3.82 14.53
N PHE A 363 -19.19 4.32 13.61
CA PHE A 363 -20.02 3.53 12.71
C PHE A 363 -19.49 3.73 11.29
N ILE A 364 -19.23 2.63 10.60
CA ILE A 364 -18.65 2.64 9.25
C ILE A 364 -19.51 1.77 8.35
N LEU A 365 -19.92 2.31 7.21
CA LEU A 365 -20.56 1.57 6.13
C LEU A 365 -19.74 1.77 4.87
N SER A 366 -19.31 0.70 4.22
CA SER A 366 -18.53 0.80 2.99
C SER A 366 -19.00 -0.18 1.94
N GLY A 367 -18.87 0.22 0.67
CA GLY A 367 -19.11 -0.58 -0.51
C GLY A 367 -17.94 -0.51 -1.48
N TYR A 368 -17.55 -1.66 -1.98
CA TYR A 368 -16.56 -1.82 -3.03
C TYR A 368 -17.18 -2.64 -4.15
N HIS A 369 -17.15 -2.12 -5.38
CA HIS A 369 -17.63 -2.82 -6.55
C HIS A 369 -16.59 -2.73 -7.65
N THR A 370 -16.22 -3.87 -8.22
CA THR A 370 -15.30 -3.92 -9.37
C THR A 370 -15.89 -4.73 -10.49
N GLN A 371 -15.69 -4.22 -11.70
CA GLN A 371 -15.96 -4.92 -12.96
C GLN A 371 -14.66 -5.08 -13.71
N GLU A 372 -14.33 -6.31 -14.05
CA GLU A 372 -13.06 -6.64 -14.69
C GLU A 372 -13.33 -7.43 -15.96
N GLN A 373 -12.61 -7.07 -17.01
CA GLN A 373 -12.67 -7.72 -18.31
C GLN A 373 -11.24 -8.01 -18.76
N GLU A 374 -10.98 -9.27 -19.11
CA GLU A 374 -9.71 -9.71 -19.68
C GLU A 374 -10.00 -10.42 -20.99
N TYR A 375 -9.79 -9.69 -22.08
CA TYR A 375 -10.14 -10.14 -23.43
C TYR A 375 -8.90 -10.17 -24.30
N TYR A 376 -8.61 -11.33 -24.87
CA TYR A 376 -7.56 -11.43 -25.85
C TYR A 376 -7.94 -12.33 -27.03
N ASP A 377 -7.42 -11.98 -28.19
CA ASP A 377 -7.36 -12.78 -29.41
C ASP A 377 -5.95 -12.64 -29.96
N ILE A 378 -5.12 -13.67 -29.80
CA ILE A 378 -3.71 -13.65 -30.20
C ILE A 378 -3.43 -14.86 -31.03
N LEU A 379 -3.09 -14.63 -32.31
CA LEU A 379 -2.60 -15.62 -33.24
C LEU A 379 -1.07 -15.53 -33.28
N ALA A 380 -0.42 -16.67 -33.06
CA ALA A 380 1.01 -16.85 -33.28
C ALA A 380 1.25 -17.81 -34.43
N GLN A 381 2.03 -17.40 -35.42
CA GLN A 381 2.52 -18.27 -36.52
C GLN A 381 4.01 -18.52 -36.30
N TYR A 382 4.37 -19.80 -36.30
CA TYR A 382 5.73 -20.25 -36.10
C TYR A 382 6.36 -20.65 -37.42
N ARG A 383 7.54 -20.09 -37.72
CA ARG A 383 8.34 -20.45 -38.88
C ARG A 383 9.77 -20.72 -38.46
N LEU A 384 10.34 -21.80 -39.00
CA LEU A 384 11.79 -22.04 -38.94
C LEU A 384 12.42 -21.50 -40.21
N GLY A 385 13.51 -20.79 -40.05
CA GLY A 385 14.28 -20.20 -41.13
C GLY A 385 15.74 -20.65 -41.12
N GLU A 386 16.35 -20.74 -42.28
CA GLU A 386 17.79 -20.84 -42.42
C GLU A 386 18.38 -19.45 -42.43
N VAL A 387 19.48 -19.28 -41.71
CA VAL A 387 20.17 -18.00 -41.60
C VAL A 387 21.42 -18.05 -42.46
N ASP A 388 21.71 -16.98 -43.20
CA ASP A 388 22.96 -16.89 -43.98
C ASP A 388 24.17 -16.85 -43.02
N ALA A 389 24.96 -17.92 -43.03
CA ALA A 389 26.18 -18.06 -42.21
C ALA A 389 27.45 -17.55 -42.92
N ASN A 390 27.34 -17.11 -44.17
CA ASN A 390 28.49 -16.63 -44.93
C ASN A 390 28.92 -15.23 -44.50
N ILE A 391 30.02 -15.13 -43.73
CA ILE A 391 30.56 -13.88 -43.21
C ILE A 391 30.88 -12.86 -44.32
N GLY A 392 31.12 -13.31 -45.55
CA GLY A 392 31.40 -12.44 -46.72
C GLY A 392 30.15 -12.01 -47.51
N SER A 393 28.97 -12.45 -47.10
CA SER A 393 27.71 -12.10 -47.76
C SER A 393 27.14 -10.77 -47.24
N GLU A 394 26.48 -10.01 -48.11
CA GLU A 394 25.71 -8.83 -47.72
C GLU A 394 24.50 -9.18 -46.84
N THR A 395 24.07 -10.44 -46.93
CA THR A 395 22.92 -10.97 -46.16
C THR A 395 23.35 -11.79 -44.96
N PHE A 396 24.59 -11.67 -44.50
CA PHE A 396 25.08 -12.37 -43.31
C PHE A 396 24.19 -12.06 -42.08
N GLY A 397 23.64 -13.12 -41.50
CA GLY A 397 22.72 -13.03 -40.36
C GLY A 397 21.24 -12.88 -40.74
N ASP A 398 20.92 -12.67 -42.02
CA ASP A 398 19.54 -12.59 -42.49
C ASP A 398 18.94 -13.98 -42.68
N VAL A 399 17.63 -14.07 -42.54
CA VAL A 399 16.88 -15.31 -42.80
C VAL A 399 16.59 -15.42 -44.28
N VAL A 400 17.24 -16.38 -44.93
CA VAL A 400 17.15 -16.55 -46.39
C VAL A 400 16.05 -17.50 -46.86
N PHE A 401 15.57 -18.37 -45.99
CA PHE A 401 14.49 -19.30 -46.27
C PHE A 401 13.65 -19.55 -45.01
N THR A 402 12.32 -19.64 -45.15
CA THR A 402 11.44 -19.95 -44.03
C THR A 402 10.43 -21.06 -44.38
N ARG A 403 10.17 -21.92 -43.40
CA ARG A 403 9.13 -22.95 -43.46
C ARG A 403 8.19 -22.82 -42.27
N GLY A 404 6.89 -22.77 -42.49
CA GLY A 404 5.88 -22.83 -41.44
C GLY A 404 5.91 -24.16 -40.70
N ILE A 405 5.89 -24.11 -39.39
CA ILE A 405 5.88 -25.29 -38.51
C ILE A 405 4.64 -25.35 -37.62
N GLY A 406 3.76 -24.37 -37.70
CA GLY A 406 2.49 -24.37 -37.00
C GLY A 406 1.98 -22.99 -36.70
N SER A 407 0.81 -22.97 -36.07
CA SER A 407 0.19 -21.75 -35.52
C SER A 407 -0.62 -22.06 -34.28
N GLN A 408 -0.86 -21.04 -33.47
CA GLN A 408 -1.60 -21.13 -32.23
C GLN A 408 -2.49 -19.90 -32.11
N LEU A 409 -3.79 -20.13 -31.89
CA LEU A 409 -4.75 -19.05 -31.63
C LEU A 409 -5.28 -19.18 -30.21
N ASN A 410 -4.98 -18.20 -29.42
CA ASN A 410 -5.49 -18.06 -28.03
C ASN A 410 -6.64 -17.05 -28.01
N HIS A 411 -7.71 -17.42 -27.34
CA HIS A 411 -8.90 -16.61 -27.17
C HIS A 411 -9.36 -16.59 -25.71
N ALA A 412 -9.66 -15.41 -25.17
CA ALA A 412 -10.32 -15.27 -23.88
C ALA A 412 -11.38 -14.18 -23.85
N ARG A 413 -12.41 -14.45 -23.06
CA ARG A 413 -13.48 -13.50 -22.71
C ARG A 413 -13.85 -13.74 -21.25
N ASN A 414 -13.00 -13.20 -20.38
CA ASN A 414 -13.15 -13.37 -18.93
C ASN A 414 -13.77 -12.10 -18.34
N ASP A 415 -14.81 -12.28 -17.56
CA ASP A 415 -15.51 -11.19 -16.89
C ASP A 415 -15.61 -11.48 -15.37
N LEU A 416 -15.32 -10.49 -14.54
CA LEU A 416 -15.56 -10.52 -13.11
C LEU A 416 -16.43 -9.33 -12.71
N ASP A 417 -17.48 -9.60 -11.94
CA ASP A 417 -18.29 -8.59 -11.25
C ASP A 417 -18.30 -8.95 -9.76
N ALA A 418 -17.69 -8.12 -8.92
CA ALA A 418 -17.57 -8.37 -7.50
C ALA A 418 -18.04 -7.19 -6.67
N LEU A 419 -19.00 -7.43 -5.80
CA LEU A 419 -19.54 -6.47 -4.85
C LEU A 419 -19.22 -6.89 -3.42
N ILE A 420 -18.59 -5.99 -2.64
CA ILE A 420 -18.30 -6.18 -1.23
C ILE A 420 -18.93 -5.05 -0.43
N VAL A 421 -19.77 -5.40 0.54
CA VAL A 421 -20.43 -4.42 1.43
C VAL A 421 -20.06 -4.74 2.87
N ASN A 422 -19.64 -3.72 3.62
CA ASN A 422 -19.28 -3.83 5.03
C ASN A 422 -20.12 -2.89 5.89
N ALA A 423 -20.53 -3.40 7.05
CA ALA A 423 -21.06 -2.60 8.15
C ALA A 423 -20.21 -2.88 9.38
N GLU A 424 -19.65 -1.84 9.98
CA GLU A 424 -18.71 -1.97 11.10
C GLU A 424 -19.06 -0.98 12.22
N VAL A 425 -18.91 -1.42 13.46
CA VAL A 425 -18.96 -0.59 14.66
C VAL A 425 -17.69 -0.78 15.46
N LYS A 426 -17.09 0.32 15.92
CA LYS A 426 -15.87 0.32 16.76
C LYS A 426 -16.13 1.15 18.01
N GLY A 427 -15.68 0.67 19.15
CA GLY A 427 -15.67 1.38 20.41
C GLY A 427 -14.24 1.62 20.90
N PHE A 428 -13.99 2.83 21.40
CA PHE A 428 -12.75 3.21 22.03
C PHE A 428 -13.05 3.79 23.41
N HIS A 429 -12.40 3.24 24.43
CA HIS A 429 -12.62 3.60 25.83
C HIS A 429 -11.29 3.78 26.53
N GLU A 430 -11.01 4.99 26.98
CA GLU A 430 -9.90 5.28 27.86
C GLU A 430 -10.33 5.02 29.29
N LEU A 431 -9.89 3.90 29.87
CA LEU A 431 -10.24 3.51 31.22
C LEU A 431 -9.55 4.40 32.25
N ASN A 432 -8.29 4.73 32.00
CA ASN A 432 -7.47 5.68 32.73
C ASN A 432 -6.27 6.09 31.86
N GLU A 433 -5.40 6.96 32.36
CA GLU A 433 -4.21 7.48 31.65
C GLU A 433 -3.27 6.39 31.09
N LYS A 434 -3.28 5.22 31.68
CA LYS A 434 -2.39 4.10 31.35
C LYS A 434 -3.10 2.96 30.62
N SER A 435 -4.42 2.98 30.57
CA SER A 435 -5.22 1.82 30.14
C SER A 435 -6.31 2.22 29.16
N GLN A 436 -6.34 1.54 28.02
CA GLN A 436 -7.32 1.75 26.94
C GLN A 436 -7.93 0.42 26.55
N PHE A 437 -9.21 0.42 26.24
CA PHE A 437 -9.94 -0.73 25.72
C PHE A 437 -10.55 -0.37 24.37
N GLU A 438 -10.33 -1.23 23.39
CA GLU A 438 -10.88 -1.10 22.04
C GLU A 438 -11.62 -2.38 21.67
N TRP A 439 -12.75 -2.23 21.02
CA TRP A 439 -13.51 -3.34 20.46
C TRP A 439 -14.14 -2.96 19.14
N GLY A 440 -14.48 -3.96 18.35
CA GLY A 440 -15.22 -3.75 17.11
C GLY A 440 -15.92 -5.00 16.66
N ALA A 441 -16.98 -4.79 15.87
CA ALA A 441 -17.70 -5.83 15.16
C ALA A 441 -17.92 -5.39 13.72
N LYS A 442 -17.71 -6.31 12.77
CA LYS A 442 -17.82 -6.06 11.32
C LYS A 442 -18.59 -7.19 10.68
N PHE A 443 -19.60 -6.84 9.91
CA PHE A 443 -20.29 -7.74 8.99
C PHE A 443 -19.84 -7.41 7.56
N THR A 444 -19.52 -8.45 6.79
CA THR A 444 -19.12 -8.34 5.38
C THR A 444 -19.99 -9.27 4.54
N LEU A 445 -20.56 -8.72 3.48
CA LEU A 445 -21.23 -9.45 2.41
C LEU A 445 -20.38 -9.33 1.15
N GLU A 446 -20.05 -10.47 0.53
CA GLU A 446 -19.37 -10.54 -0.78
C GLU A 446 -20.30 -11.26 -1.76
N ASP A 447 -20.56 -10.66 -2.92
CA ASP A 447 -21.28 -11.25 -4.05
C ASP A 447 -20.32 -11.20 -5.24
N ILE A 448 -19.84 -12.37 -5.66
CA ILE A 448 -18.82 -12.52 -6.69
C ILE A 448 -19.40 -13.34 -7.82
N ARG A 449 -19.33 -12.81 -9.01
CA ARG A 449 -19.77 -13.43 -10.26
C ARG A 449 -18.60 -13.40 -11.23
N ASP A 450 -18.17 -14.55 -11.67
CA ASP A 450 -17.15 -14.67 -12.69
C ASP A 450 -17.59 -15.55 -13.83
N ARG A 451 -17.14 -15.20 -15.01
CA ARG A 451 -17.28 -15.98 -16.23
C ARG A 451 -15.90 -16.14 -16.85
N ILE A 452 -15.51 -17.37 -17.08
CA ILE A 452 -14.28 -17.72 -17.78
C ILE A 452 -14.67 -18.39 -19.10
N VAL A 453 -14.19 -17.84 -20.20
CA VAL A 453 -14.28 -18.42 -21.52
C VAL A 453 -12.92 -18.31 -22.17
N GLU A 454 -12.18 -19.40 -22.12
CA GLU A 454 -10.84 -19.49 -22.72
C GLU A 454 -10.75 -20.71 -23.61
N TRP A 455 -10.16 -20.56 -24.78
CA TRP A 455 -9.84 -21.68 -25.62
C TRP A 455 -8.60 -21.41 -26.47
N GLU A 456 -7.96 -22.48 -26.86
CA GLU A 456 -6.78 -22.51 -27.67
C GLU A 456 -6.97 -23.45 -28.85
N VAL A 457 -6.62 -23.00 -30.04
CA VAL A 457 -6.57 -23.83 -31.25
C VAL A 457 -5.13 -23.88 -31.72
N VAL A 458 -4.63 -25.10 -31.95
CA VAL A 458 -3.27 -25.33 -32.43
C VAL A 458 -3.34 -26.00 -33.78
N ASP A 459 -2.70 -25.38 -34.78
CA ASP A 459 -2.41 -26.00 -36.08
C ASP A 459 -0.94 -26.41 -36.10
N SER A 460 -0.70 -27.70 -36.09
CA SER A 460 0.65 -28.27 -36.04
C SER A 460 1.34 -28.35 -37.39
N ALA A 461 0.73 -27.83 -38.47
CA ALA A 461 1.23 -27.93 -39.85
C ALA A 461 1.56 -29.39 -40.29
N GLY A 462 0.81 -30.35 -39.75
CA GLY A 462 0.99 -31.79 -40.03
C GLY A 462 1.94 -32.52 -39.09
N PHE A 463 2.54 -31.83 -38.10
CA PHE A 463 3.27 -32.50 -37.03
C PHE A 463 2.30 -33.06 -35.98
N SER A 464 2.72 -34.14 -35.31
CA SER A 464 1.93 -34.75 -34.26
C SER A 464 1.96 -33.87 -33.01
N LEU A 465 0.81 -33.78 -32.32
CA LEU A 465 0.69 -33.08 -31.02
C LEU A 465 0.28 -34.06 -29.94
N PRO A 466 0.82 -33.93 -28.71
CA PRO A 466 0.30 -34.64 -27.58
C PRO A 466 -1.13 -34.19 -27.26
N ASN A 467 -1.98 -35.13 -26.85
CA ASN A 467 -3.32 -34.80 -26.40
C ASN A 467 -3.22 -34.27 -24.95
N PRO A 468 -3.64 -33.03 -24.66
CA PRO A 468 -3.51 -32.43 -23.34
C PRO A 468 -4.42 -33.07 -22.29
N ILE A 469 -5.44 -33.84 -22.73
CA ILE A 469 -6.46 -34.43 -21.81
C ILE A 469 -6.04 -35.83 -21.34
N LEU A 470 -5.15 -36.49 -22.07
CA LEU A 470 -4.68 -37.84 -21.75
C LEU A 470 -3.36 -37.80 -20.99
N ASP A 471 -3.24 -38.70 -20.01
CA ASP A 471 -1.99 -38.95 -19.30
C ASP A 471 -0.96 -39.47 -20.35
N TYR A 472 -0.07 -38.55 -20.70
CA TYR A 472 0.68 -38.65 -21.93
C TYR A 472 2.08 -39.21 -21.70
N GLN A 473 2.37 -40.33 -22.33
CA GLN A 473 3.73 -40.83 -22.43
C GLN A 473 4.42 -40.19 -23.63
N ASN A 474 5.62 -39.71 -23.41
CA ASN A 474 6.39 -38.94 -24.39
C ASN A 474 6.98 -39.83 -25.51
N ASP A 475 6.17 -40.71 -26.07
CA ASP A 475 6.56 -41.63 -27.14
C ASP A 475 6.44 -40.90 -28.49
N GLN A 476 7.56 -40.67 -29.14
CA GLN A 476 7.66 -40.12 -30.48
C GLN A 476 7.89 -41.23 -31.50
N PRO A 477 7.40 -41.10 -32.75
CA PRO A 477 6.56 -40.01 -33.29
C PRO A 477 5.07 -40.20 -32.99
N TYR A 478 4.37 -39.09 -32.78
CA TYR A 478 2.92 -39.08 -32.65
C TYR A 478 2.23 -39.21 -34.02
N ASN A 479 1.04 -39.76 -34.03
CA ASN A 479 0.22 -39.77 -35.26
C ASN A 479 -0.27 -38.34 -35.56
N PRO A 480 -0.08 -37.85 -36.81
CA PRO A 480 -0.61 -36.55 -37.20
C PRO A 480 -2.12 -36.48 -37.00
N TYR A 481 -2.60 -35.34 -36.50
CA TYR A 481 -4.01 -35.07 -36.44
C TYR A 481 -4.55 -34.75 -37.83
N VAL A 482 -5.48 -35.56 -38.30
CA VAL A 482 -6.07 -35.45 -39.67
C VAL A 482 -7.50 -34.92 -39.67
N GLY A 483 -8.03 -34.56 -38.49
CA GLY A 483 -9.38 -34.04 -38.37
C GLY A 483 -9.45 -32.50 -38.57
N PRO A 484 -10.64 -31.91 -38.51
CA PRO A 484 -10.79 -30.47 -38.51
C PRO A 484 -10.16 -29.87 -37.26
N LEU A 485 -9.65 -28.63 -37.36
CA LEU A 485 -9.13 -27.90 -36.22
C LEU A 485 -10.22 -27.81 -35.15
N ALA A 486 -9.88 -28.23 -33.95
CA ALA A 486 -10.73 -28.18 -32.78
C ALA A 486 -9.97 -27.50 -31.62
N PRO A 487 -10.64 -26.97 -30.61
CA PRO A 487 -9.96 -26.42 -29.45
C PRO A 487 -9.04 -27.46 -28.80
N TYR A 488 -7.74 -27.14 -28.70
CA TYR A 488 -6.75 -27.95 -28.02
C TYR A 488 -6.97 -27.91 -26.51
N GLN A 489 -7.28 -26.72 -26.00
CA GLN A 489 -7.78 -26.50 -24.66
C GLN A 489 -9.07 -25.68 -24.73
N ASN A 490 -10.01 -25.94 -23.84
CA ASN A 490 -11.25 -25.20 -23.73
C ASN A 490 -11.74 -25.20 -22.28
N VAL A 491 -11.77 -24.01 -21.71
CA VAL A 491 -12.29 -23.79 -20.35
C VAL A 491 -13.50 -22.89 -20.45
N ARG A 492 -14.64 -23.34 -19.91
CA ARG A 492 -15.85 -22.53 -19.79
C ARG A 492 -16.45 -22.74 -18.41
N ALA A 493 -16.55 -21.66 -17.67
CA ALA A 493 -17.14 -21.67 -16.34
C ALA A 493 -17.91 -20.37 -16.10
N THR A 494 -18.98 -20.48 -15.37
CA THR A 494 -19.69 -19.34 -14.78
C THR A 494 -19.92 -19.67 -13.32
N ASN A 495 -19.40 -18.84 -12.43
CA ASN A 495 -19.43 -19.08 -11.00
C ASN A 495 -20.15 -17.91 -10.30
N PHE A 496 -21.00 -18.28 -9.34
CA PHE A 496 -21.65 -17.34 -8.44
C PHE A 496 -21.29 -17.74 -7.01
N THR A 497 -20.65 -16.84 -6.30
CA THR A 497 -20.21 -17.10 -4.94
C THR A 497 -20.65 -15.98 -4.03
N LYS A 498 -21.38 -16.31 -2.96
CA LYS A 498 -21.74 -15.39 -1.89
C LYS A 498 -21.06 -15.79 -0.61
N ILE A 499 -20.43 -14.81 0.04
CA ILE A 499 -19.75 -15.02 1.31
C ILE A 499 -20.34 -14.05 2.34
N ASN A 500 -20.78 -14.60 3.46
CA ASN A 500 -21.16 -13.82 4.62
C ASN A 500 -20.09 -14.01 5.69
N ARG A 501 -19.53 -12.90 6.17
CA ARG A 501 -18.54 -12.91 7.25
C ARG A 501 -18.99 -12.03 8.40
N LEU A 502 -18.86 -12.54 9.61
CA LEU A 502 -18.95 -11.77 10.84
C LEU A 502 -17.62 -11.84 11.56
N SER A 503 -17.04 -10.71 11.86
CA SER A 503 -15.82 -10.66 12.65
C SER A 503 -15.97 -9.69 13.81
N GLY A 504 -15.27 -9.96 14.90
CA GLY A 504 -15.23 -9.10 16.05
C GLY A 504 -13.91 -9.19 16.76
N TYR A 505 -13.51 -8.11 17.42
CA TYR A 505 -12.32 -8.09 18.24
C TYR A 505 -12.54 -7.33 19.54
N ALA A 506 -11.74 -7.67 20.53
CA ALA A 506 -11.58 -6.91 21.75
C ALA A 506 -10.10 -6.90 22.12
N GLN A 507 -9.57 -5.73 22.46
CA GLN A 507 -8.19 -5.58 22.88
C GLN A 507 -8.03 -4.57 23.99
N TRP A 508 -7.05 -4.82 24.82
CA TRP A 508 -6.68 -3.97 25.93
C TRP A 508 -5.22 -3.54 25.79
N ASN A 509 -5.01 -2.25 25.89
CA ASN A 509 -3.70 -1.64 25.87
C ASN A 509 -3.38 -1.14 27.27
N TYR A 510 -2.23 -1.49 27.79
CA TYR A 510 -1.75 -0.99 29.06
C TYR A 510 -0.32 -0.50 28.96
N ARG A 511 -0.07 0.55 29.70
CA ARG A 511 1.23 1.18 29.78
C ARG A 511 1.60 1.44 31.22
N GLY A 512 2.80 1.06 31.59
CA GLY A 512 3.30 1.19 32.93
C GLY A 512 4.79 1.47 32.98
N ASN A 513 5.24 1.72 34.19
CA ASN A 513 6.64 1.90 34.49
C ASN A 513 7.05 0.88 35.56
N ILE A 514 8.23 0.31 35.40
CA ILE A 514 8.89 -0.50 36.43
C ILE A 514 10.16 0.25 36.81
N GLY A 515 10.11 0.96 37.93
CA GLY A 515 11.15 1.93 38.26
C GLY A 515 11.18 3.05 37.21
N GLU A 516 12.33 3.26 36.58
CA GLU A 516 12.53 4.25 35.52
C GLU A 516 12.30 3.66 34.10
N HIS A 517 11.94 2.37 33.99
CA HIS A 517 11.75 1.68 32.71
C HIS A 517 10.30 1.71 32.28
N ASP A 518 10.06 2.02 31.02
CA ASP A 518 8.72 2.01 30.41
C ASP A 518 8.41 0.63 29.85
N TYR A 519 7.18 0.17 30.05
CA TYR A 519 6.69 -1.03 29.36
C TYR A 519 5.30 -0.81 28.81
N TRP A 520 4.99 -1.57 27.78
CA TRP A 520 3.72 -1.56 27.11
C TRP A 520 3.24 -2.99 26.87
N VAL A 521 1.95 -3.20 27.06
CA VAL A 521 1.27 -4.48 26.80
C VAL A 521 0.02 -4.21 25.96
N ASN A 522 -0.12 -4.96 24.89
CA ASN A 522 -1.38 -5.12 24.18
C ASN A 522 -1.79 -6.58 24.25
N ALA A 523 -3.01 -6.84 24.65
CA ALA A 523 -3.59 -8.19 24.65
C ALA A 523 -5.00 -8.12 24.09
N GLY A 524 -5.32 -9.04 23.21
CA GLY A 524 -6.63 -9.06 22.60
C GLY A 524 -6.95 -10.38 21.91
N VAL A 525 -8.18 -10.49 21.50
CA VAL A 525 -8.71 -11.64 20.77
C VAL A 525 -9.55 -11.14 19.59
N ARG A 526 -9.45 -11.84 18.48
CA ARG A 526 -10.30 -11.67 17.32
C ARG A 526 -11.02 -12.97 17.01
N ALA A 527 -12.28 -12.88 16.66
CA ALA A 527 -13.09 -14.00 16.19
C ALA A 527 -13.58 -13.72 14.77
N HIS A 528 -13.61 -14.76 13.96
CA HIS A 528 -14.18 -14.73 12.62
C HIS A 528 -15.15 -15.87 12.46
N GLN A 529 -16.29 -15.56 11.86
CA GLN A 529 -17.25 -16.53 11.37
C GLN A 529 -17.51 -16.24 9.89
N TRP A 530 -17.46 -17.26 9.06
CA TRP A 530 -17.83 -17.12 7.64
C TRP A 530 -18.62 -18.32 7.15
N GLN A 531 -19.40 -18.07 6.13
CA GLN A 531 -20.16 -19.05 5.40
C GLN A 531 -20.10 -18.75 3.91
N VAL A 532 -19.80 -19.76 3.12
CA VAL A 532 -19.71 -19.67 1.66
C VAL A 532 -20.91 -20.37 1.06
N ASP A 533 -21.55 -19.72 0.08
CA ASP A 533 -22.62 -20.23 -0.75
C ASP A 533 -22.19 -20.08 -2.22
N ALA A 534 -21.97 -21.20 -2.91
CA ALA A 534 -21.51 -21.22 -4.29
C ALA A 534 -22.44 -22.09 -5.13
N ASP A 535 -22.77 -21.63 -6.34
CA ASP A 535 -23.65 -22.34 -7.27
C ASP A 535 -23.16 -23.76 -7.54
N GLY A 536 -24.09 -24.68 -7.58
CA GLY A 536 -23.81 -26.10 -7.87
C GLY A 536 -23.14 -26.87 -6.72
N ARG A 537 -22.97 -26.25 -5.56
CA ARG A 537 -22.39 -26.89 -4.35
C ARG A 537 -23.39 -26.82 -3.20
N PRO A 538 -23.39 -27.81 -2.29
CA PRO A 538 -24.13 -27.67 -1.03
C PRO A 538 -23.62 -26.43 -0.29
N LYS A 539 -24.54 -25.69 0.33
CA LYS A 539 -24.17 -24.54 1.17
C LYS A 539 -23.18 -25.00 2.23
N GLY A 540 -22.03 -24.33 2.29
CA GLY A 540 -20.97 -24.66 3.24
C GLY A 540 -21.42 -24.46 4.69
N ASP A 541 -20.88 -25.27 5.59
CA ASP A 541 -21.08 -25.08 7.02
C ASP A 541 -20.43 -23.76 7.47
N SER A 542 -21.04 -23.14 8.48
CA SER A 542 -20.44 -21.96 9.11
C SER A 542 -19.18 -22.35 9.87
N GLN A 543 -18.08 -21.66 9.56
CA GLN A 543 -16.79 -21.87 10.21
C GLN A 543 -16.51 -20.72 11.17
N ILE A 544 -15.89 -21.04 12.31
CA ILE A 544 -15.50 -20.05 13.32
C ILE A 544 -14.04 -20.26 13.68
N THR A 545 -13.28 -19.17 13.74
CA THR A 545 -11.90 -19.17 14.22
C THR A 545 -11.68 -18.10 15.27
N PHE A 546 -10.74 -18.36 16.19
CA PHE A 546 -10.31 -17.43 17.20
C PHE A 546 -8.81 -17.16 17.07
N SER A 547 -8.43 -15.90 17.15
CA SER A 547 -7.05 -15.45 17.01
C SER A 547 -6.65 -14.61 18.23
N PRO A 548 -6.19 -15.22 19.34
CA PRO A 548 -5.63 -14.48 20.45
C PRO A 548 -4.28 -13.88 20.04
N ARG A 549 -4.01 -12.65 20.47
CA ARG A 549 -2.78 -11.92 20.18
C ARG A 549 -2.33 -11.17 21.40
N ALA A 550 -1.02 -11.16 21.63
CA ALA A 550 -0.41 -10.36 22.67
C ALA A 550 0.90 -9.76 22.15
N GLN A 551 1.15 -8.53 22.53
CA GLN A 551 2.38 -7.82 22.26
C GLN A 551 2.90 -7.27 23.58
N PHE A 552 4.19 -7.35 23.77
CA PHE A 552 4.88 -6.77 24.91
C PHE A 552 6.09 -6.00 24.41
N ALA A 553 6.26 -4.79 24.91
CA ALA A 553 7.45 -4.01 24.66
C ALA A 553 7.96 -3.44 25.98
N PHE A 554 9.27 -3.42 26.13
CA PHE A 554 9.98 -2.92 27.28
C PHE A 554 11.06 -1.96 26.81
N LYS A 555 11.03 -0.73 27.31
CA LYS A 555 12.04 0.28 27.04
C LYS A 555 12.85 0.51 28.31
N PRO A 556 14.05 -0.09 28.42
CA PRO A 556 14.92 0.16 29.56
C PRO A 556 15.43 1.60 29.52
N ASN A 557 15.46 2.23 30.67
CA ASN A 557 16.19 3.48 30.86
C ASN A 557 17.57 3.13 31.42
N TRP A 558 18.51 2.87 30.52
CA TRP A 558 19.88 2.54 30.91
C TRP A 558 20.76 3.76 30.72
N ASP A 559 21.50 4.10 31.76
CA ASP A 559 22.52 5.16 31.73
C ASP A 559 23.77 4.77 30.94
N LYS A 560 23.82 3.55 30.42
CA LYS A 560 24.97 3.03 29.66
C LYS A 560 24.52 2.65 28.25
N ASP A 561 25.27 3.12 27.27
CA ASP A 561 25.21 2.63 25.90
C ASP A 561 25.59 1.14 25.87
N MET A 562 24.67 0.29 25.36
CA MET A 562 25.00 -1.07 24.98
C MET A 562 25.06 -1.17 23.48
#